data_79a6c93c3f19e3280e41f783634129a8
#
_entry.id   79a6c93c3f19e3280e41f783634129a8
#
_cell.length_a   1.000
_cell.length_b   1.000
_cell.length_c   1.000
_cell.angle_alpha   90.00
_cell.angle_beta   90.00
_cell.angle_gamma   90.00
#
_symmetry.space_group_name_H-M   'P 1'
#
loop_
_entity.id
_entity.type
_entity.pdbx_description
1 polymer ?
#
loop_
_entity_poly.entity_id
_entity_poly.type
_entity_poly.pdbx_seq_one_letter_code
_entity_poly.pdbx_strand_id
1 'polypeptide(L)'
;MTFFQPDKLPSLMVAPNGARKVKKDHPEVPLTIKETVEVAKNCFEAGAGAIHLHVRNDKGEHVLDAGLYKEALNELEHQVPKMHIQVTTEAVGKYSPEEMRKLAYDVTPPGASIGTAELIPSRNPTEEDLKLYKYLTEAGTKIQHLLYNPDDISLLVNLLNKAEILSLIHISEPTRPY
;
A
#
# COMPACT_ATOMS: atom_id res chain seq x y z
N MET A 1 8.83 13.39 -9.72
CA MET A 1 7.66 13.95 -9.00
C MET A 1 7.95 13.92 -7.52
N THR A 2 7.59 14.97 -6.80
CA THR A 2 7.77 15.01 -5.34
C THR A 2 6.39 14.95 -4.72
N PHE A 3 5.97 13.77 -4.26
CA PHE A 3 4.70 13.57 -3.60
C PHE A 3 4.66 14.23 -2.21
N PHE A 4 3.47 14.56 -1.75
CA PHE A 4 3.27 15.08 -0.40
C PHE A 4 3.70 14.04 0.64
N GLN A 5 4.64 14.43 1.48
CA GLN A 5 5.15 13.64 2.60
C GLN A 5 4.89 14.42 3.90
N PRO A 6 3.90 14.02 4.70
CA PRO A 6 3.62 14.71 5.95
C PRO A 6 4.73 14.45 6.98
N ASP A 7 5.06 15.46 7.78
CA ASP A 7 6.00 15.31 8.91
C ASP A 7 5.49 14.30 9.95
N LYS A 8 4.17 14.25 10.11
CA LYS A 8 3.47 13.28 10.94
C LYS A 8 2.44 12.55 10.09
N LEU A 9 2.31 11.25 10.31
CA LEU A 9 1.28 10.48 9.63
C LEU A 9 -0.11 11.03 9.94
N PRO A 10 -0.99 11.05 8.94
CA PRO A 10 -2.38 11.44 9.13
C PRO A 10 -3.10 10.55 10.14
N SER A 11 -3.94 11.17 10.97
CA SER A 11 -4.72 10.43 11.98
C SER A 11 -5.83 9.56 11.37
N LEU A 12 -6.23 9.85 10.13
CA LEU A 12 -7.29 9.14 9.42
C LEU A 12 -6.84 8.82 7.99
N MET A 13 -6.81 7.52 7.68
CA MET A 13 -6.59 6.99 6.33
C MET A 13 -7.84 6.24 5.87
N VAL A 14 -8.29 6.52 4.66
CA VAL A 14 -9.44 5.82 4.04
C VAL A 14 -8.97 4.75 3.07
N ALA A 15 -9.70 3.63 3.01
CA ALA A 15 -9.48 2.52 2.10
C ALA A 15 -10.77 2.26 1.31
N PRO A 16 -11.03 3.00 0.22
CA PRO A 16 -12.38 3.08 -0.37
C PRO A 16 -12.84 1.79 -1.05
N ASN A 17 -11.94 0.95 -1.55
CA ASN A 17 -12.32 -0.23 -2.34
C ASN A 17 -11.70 -1.55 -1.87
N GLY A 18 -10.49 -1.54 -1.31
CA GLY A 18 -9.76 -2.78 -1.01
C GLY A 18 -9.55 -3.65 -2.25
N ALA A 19 -9.19 -4.93 -2.07
CA ALA A 19 -8.87 -5.82 -3.19
C ALA A 19 -10.08 -6.61 -3.75
N ARG A 20 -11.15 -6.81 -2.97
CA ARG A 20 -12.19 -7.81 -3.26
C ARG A 20 -13.58 -7.23 -3.52
N LYS A 21 -13.92 -6.07 -2.95
CA LYS A 21 -15.24 -5.47 -3.06
C LYS A 21 -15.47 -4.86 -4.44
N VAL A 22 -16.70 -4.97 -4.94
CA VAL A 22 -17.14 -4.47 -6.24
C VAL A 22 -18.49 -3.76 -6.13
N LYS A 23 -18.98 -3.16 -7.21
CA LYS A 23 -20.27 -2.43 -7.25
C LYS A 23 -21.45 -3.27 -6.78
N LYS A 24 -21.39 -4.61 -6.94
CA LYS A 24 -22.42 -5.54 -6.44
C LYS A 24 -22.48 -5.57 -4.91
N ASP A 25 -21.34 -5.39 -4.23
CA ASP A 25 -21.28 -5.37 -2.76
C ASP A 25 -21.79 -4.03 -2.21
N HIS A 26 -21.45 -2.94 -2.87
CA HIS A 26 -21.94 -1.59 -2.57
C HIS A 26 -21.78 -0.68 -3.79
N PRO A 27 -22.79 0.09 -4.20
CA PRO A 27 -22.76 0.90 -5.43
C PRO A 27 -21.65 1.97 -5.44
N GLU A 28 -21.25 2.48 -4.28
CA GLU A 28 -20.24 3.53 -4.16
C GLU A 28 -18.79 3.00 -4.11
N VAL A 29 -18.55 1.68 -4.20
CA VAL A 29 -17.18 1.15 -4.28
C VAL A 29 -16.51 1.66 -5.56
N PRO A 30 -15.42 2.47 -5.46
CA PRO A 30 -14.76 2.98 -6.65
C PRO A 30 -13.92 1.87 -7.33
N LEU A 31 -14.12 1.67 -8.62
CA LEU A 31 -13.40 0.67 -9.41
C LEU A 31 -12.48 1.32 -10.47
N THR A 32 -12.80 2.53 -10.91
CA THR A 32 -11.97 3.29 -11.86
C THR A 32 -11.11 4.31 -11.11
N ILE A 33 -10.02 4.75 -11.76
CA ILE A 33 -9.16 5.81 -11.22
C ILE A 33 -9.98 7.09 -10.99
N LYS A 34 -10.84 7.46 -11.95
CA LYS A 34 -11.72 8.63 -11.83
C LYS A 34 -12.63 8.54 -10.60
N GLU A 35 -13.30 7.41 -10.39
CA GLU A 35 -14.15 7.22 -9.20
C GLU A 35 -13.32 7.27 -7.90
N THR A 36 -12.11 6.67 -7.91
CA THR A 36 -11.21 6.67 -6.75
C THR A 36 -10.78 8.10 -6.39
N VAL A 37 -10.45 8.92 -7.38
CA VAL A 37 -10.08 10.33 -7.19
C VAL A 37 -11.24 11.14 -6.62
N GLU A 38 -12.46 10.92 -7.13
CA GLU A 38 -13.65 11.64 -6.62
C GLU A 38 -13.95 11.27 -5.17
N VAL A 39 -13.85 9.98 -4.82
CA VAL A 39 -14.01 9.53 -3.43
C VAL A 39 -12.89 10.10 -2.55
N ALA A 40 -11.65 10.14 -3.04
CA ALA A 40 -10.52 10.72 -2.30
C ALA A 40 -10.75 12.20 -1.98
N LYS A 41 -11.26 12.99 -2.94
CA LYS A 41 -11.61 14.41 -2.74
C LYS A 41 -12.66 14.57 -1.64
N ASN A 42 -13.76 13.83 -1.73
CA ASN A 42 -14.84 13.89 -0.76
C ASN A 42 -14.35 13.48 0.66
N CYS A 43 -13.51 12.45 0.73
CA CYS A 43 -12.91 12.01 2.00
C CYS A 43 -11.94 13.04 2.56
N PHE A 44 -11.13 13.68 1.71
CA PHE A 44 -10.19 14.73 2.12
C PHE A 44 -10.92 15.95 2.66
N GLU A 45 -11.99 16.38 2.00
CA GLU A 45 -12.86 17.49 2.45
C GLU A 45 -13.53 17.15 3.80
N ALA A 46 -13.83 15.87 4.04
CA ALA A 46 -14.37 15.38 5.31
C ALA A 46 -13.30 15.18 6.41
N GLY A 47 -12.01 15.45 6.11
CA GLY A 47 -10.92 15.43 7.08
C GLY A 47 -9.99 14.21 7.02
N ALA A 48 -10.13 13.32 6.04
CA ALA A 48 -9.15 12.26 5.84
C ALA A 48 -7.82 12.84 5.33
N GLY A 49 -6.71 12.47 5.94
CA GLY A 49 -5.38 12.94 5.53
C GLY A 49 -4.61 11.95 4.65
N ALA A 50 -5.12 10.73 4.48
CA ALA A 50 -4.48 9.71 3.67
C ALA A 50 -5.48 8.78 2.97
N ILE A 51 -5.02 8.15 1.89
CA ILE A 51 -5.75 7.11 1.18
C ILE A 51 -4.87 5.86 1.01
N HIS A 52 -5.45 4.69 1.29
CA HIS A 52 -4.91 3.39 0.95
C HIS A 52 -5.49 2.95 -0.40
N LEU A 53 -4.63 2.85 -1.40
CA LEU A 53 -5.00 2.76 -2.80
C LEU A 53 -4.90 1.34 -3.35
N HIS A 54 -6.00 0.85 -3.94
CA HIS A 54 -6.01 -0.30 -4.85
C HIS A 54 -6.43 0.15 -6.24
N VAL A 55 -5.74 -0.33 -7.28
CA VAL A 55 -6.17 -0.15 -8.67
C VAL A 55 -6.84 -1.40 -9.22
N ARG A 56 -7.68 -1.22 -10.22
CA ARG A 56 -8.48 -2.28 -10.84
C ARG A 56 -8.26 -2.28 -12.34
N ASN A 57 -8.29 -3.48 -12.95
CA ASN A 57 -8.36 -3.62 -14.40
C ASN A 57 -9.78 -3.33 -14.93
N ASP A 58 -9.96 -3.41 -16.25
CA ASP A 58 -11.24 -3.16 -16.92
C ASP A 58 -12.38 -4.10 -16.49
N LYS A 59 -12.04 -5.23 -15.85
CA LYS A 59 -13.01 -6.17 -15.30
C LYS A 59 -13.36 -5.87 -13.83
N GLY A 60 -12.77 -4.84 -13.25
CA GLY A 60 -12.94 -4.48 -11.84
C GLY A 60 -12.13 -5.35 -10.87
N GLU A 61 -11.19 -6.16 -11.37
CA GLU A 61 -10.34 -7.01 -10.56
C GLU A 61 -9.12 -6.24 -10.04
N HIS A 62 -8.71 -6.51 -8.79
CA HIS A 62 -7.47 -5.98 -8.24
C HIS A 62 -6.25 -6.46 -9.03
N VAL A 63 -5.36 -5.52 -9.36
CA VAL A 63 -4.13 -5.80 -10.11
C VAL A 63 -2.93 -5.08 -9.50
N LEU A 64 -1.76 -5.71 -9.59
CA LEU A 64 -0.46 -5.11 -9.29
C LEU A 64 0.15 -4.55 -10.58
N ASP A 65 -0.50 -3.54 -11.17
CA ASP A 65 -0.07 -2.90 -12.42
C ASP A 65 0.57 -1.55 -12.15
N ALA A 66 1.87 -1.43 -12.46
CA ALA A 66 2.64 -0.21 -12.20
C ALA A 66 2.16 0.98 -13.05
N GLY A 67 1.64 0.77 -14.25
CA GLY A 67 1.10 1.82 -15.11
C GLY A 67 -0.15 2.46 -14.48
N LEU A 68 -1.11 1.63 -14.09
CA LEU A 68 -2.33 2.07 -13.42
C LEU A 68 -2.05 2.76 -12.08
N TYR A 69 -1.10 2.24 -11.29
CA TYR A 69 -0.71 2.91 -10.05
C TYR A 69 -0.08 4.29 -10.30
N LYS A 70 0.80 4.41 -11.28
CA LYS A 70 1.40 5.71 -11.65
C LYS A 70 0.36 6.71 -12.14
N GLU A 71 -0.61 6.26 -12.95
CA GLU A 71 -1.73 7.09 -13.40
C GLU A 71 -2.56 7.57 -12.21
N ALA A 72 -2.96 6.65 -11.32
CA ALA A 72 -3.74 7.00 -10.13
C ALA A 72 -2.99 7.95 -9.19
N LEU A 73 -1.68 7.74 -8.98
CA LEU A 73 -0.82 8.62 -8.19
C LEU A 73 -0.77 10.03 -8.78
N ASN A 74 -0.61 10.15 -10.11
CA ASN A 74 -0.59 11.44 -10.81
C ASN A 74 -1.92 12.18 -10.65
N GLU A 75 -3.04 11.50 -10.86
CA GLU A 75 -4.37 12.11 -10.74
C GLU A 75 -4.66 12.57 -9.31
N LEU A 76 -4.33 11.72 -8.30
CA LEU A 76 -4.50 12.08 -6.90
C LEU A 76 -3.61 13.25 -6.48
N GLU A 77 -2.35 13.29 -6.93
CA GLU A 77 -1.45 14.42 -6.66
C GLU A 77 -1.99 15.75 -7.22
N HIS A 78 -2.58 15.72 -8.41
CA HIS A 78 -3.18 16.91 -9.00
C HIS A 78 -4.47 17.36 -8.30
N GLN A 79 -5.33 16.39 -7.93
CA GLN A 79 -6.67 16.71 -7.43
C GLN A 79 -6.72 16.86 -5.91
N VAL A 80 -5.82 16.18 -5.17
CA VAL A 80 -5.77 16.18 -3.70
C VAL A 80 -4.32 16.27 -3.21
N PRO A 81 -3.58 17.35 -3.55
CA PRO A 81 -2.12 17.43 -3.39
C PRO A 81 -1.61 17.35 -1.94
N LYS A 82 -2.51 17.46 -0.96
CA LYS A 82 -2.16 17.37 0.48
C LYS A 82 -2.60 16.05 1.11
N MET A 83 -3.10 15.11 0.33
CA MET A 83 -3.47 13.79 0.80
C MET A 83 -2.28 12.84 0.67
N HIS A 84 -1.86 12.17 1.76
CA HIS A 84 -0.83 11.15 1.68
C HIS A 84 -1.39 9.89 0.98
N ILE A 85 -0.66 9.38 0.00
CA ILE A 85 -1.11 8.24 -0.81
C ILE A 85 -0.27 7.02 -0.44
N GLN A 86 -0.94 5.94 -0.05
CA GLN A 86 -0.32 4.66 0.21
C GLN A 86 -0.77 3.64 -0.85
N VAL A 87 0.17 3.09 -1.57
CA VAL A 87 -0.05 2.01 -2.55
C VAL A 87 -0.02 0.67 -1.83
N THR A 88 -0.93 -0.24 -2.17
CA THR A 88 -0.89 -1.61 -1.68
C THR A 88 -0.03 -2.51 -2.56
N THR A 89 0.66 -3.45 -1.92
CA THR A 89 1.28 -4.61 -2.58
C THR A 89 0.54 -5.92 -2.28
N GLU A 90 -0.72 -5.84 -1.81
CA GLU A 90 -1.49 -7.01 -1.38
C GLU A 90 -1.56 -8.08 -2.47
N ALA A 91 -1.05 -9.28 -2.15
CA ALA A 91 -0.94 -10.38 -3.11
C ALA A 91 -2.28 -11.08 -3.39
N VAL A 92 -3.23 -11.04 -2.45
CA VAL A 92 -4.57 -11.73 -2.49
C VAL A 92 -4.49 -13.21 -2.87
N GLY A 93 -3.36 -13.87 -2.62
CA GLY A 93 -3.11 -15.25 -3.04
C GLY A 93 -2.92 -15.45 -4.55
N LYS A 94 -2.77 -14.36 -5.32
CA LYS A 94 -2.64 -14.35 -6.78
C LYS A 94 -1.24 -13.96 -7.24
N TYR A 95 -0.59 -13.04 -6.54
CA TYR A 95 0.70 -12.48 -6.92
C TYR A 95 1.83 -13.09 -6.09
N SER A 96 2.97 -13.32 -6.74
CA SER A 96 4.19 -13.82 -6.11
C SER A 96 4.95 -12.70 -5.37
N PRO A 97 5.85 -13.04 -4.45
CA PRO A 97 6.76 -12.07 -3.83
C PRO A 97 7.58 -11.27 -4.84
N GLU A 98 7.96 -11.86 -5.98
CA GLU A 98 8.69 -11.19 -7.06
C GLU A 98 7.84 -10.10 -7.72
N GLU A 99 6.56 -10.38 -7.98
CA GLU A 99 5.62 -9.40 -8.54
C GLU A 99 5.34 -8.26 -7.57
N MET A 100 5.21 -8.56 -6.27
CA MET A 100 5.08 -7.55 -5.21
C MET A 100 6.31 -6.64 -5.16
N ARG A 101 7.54 -7.22 -5.17
CA ARG A 101 8.79 -6.45 -5.21
C ARG A 101 8.90 -5.61 -6.48
N LYS A 102 8.57 -6.21 -7.63
CA LYS A 102 8.61 -5.52 -8.92
C LYS A 102 7.69 -4.29 -8.93
N LEU A 103 6.45 -4.43 -8.45
CA LEU A 103 5.54 -3.29 -8.31
C LEU A 103 6.15 -2.18 -7.46
N ALA A 104 6.69 -2.53 -6.30
CA ALA A 104 7.25 -1.55 -5.37
C ALA A 104 8.44 -0.79 -5.97
N TYR A 105 9.32 -1.46 -6.70
CA TYR A 105 10.42 -0.83 -7.46
C TYR A 105 9.91 0.04 -8.61
N ASP A 106 8.99 -0.49 -9.42
CA ASP A 106 8.50 0.20 -10.62
C ASP A 106 7.73 1.48 -10.28
N VAL A 107 7.00 1.49 -9.17
CA VAL A 107 6.16 2.62 -8.76
C VAL A 107 6.92 3.59 -7.86
N THR A 108 7.72 3.09 -6.92
CA THR A 108 8.39 3.88 -5.87
C THR A 108 7.41 4.87 -5.21
N PRO A 109 6.36 4.38 -4.53
CA PRO A 109 5.27 5.23 -4.06
C PRO A 109 5.66 6.07 -2.84
N PRO A 110 4.94 7.17 -2.53
CA PRO A 110 5.16 7.95 -1.31
C PRO A 110 4.86 7.17 -0.03
N GLY A 111 3.93 6.23 -0.08
CA GLY A 111 3.63 5.26 0.96
C GLY A 111 3.36 3.88 0.36
N ALA A 112 3.73 2.83 1.06
CA ALA A 112 3.47 1.45 0.68
C ALA A 112 2.94 0.63 1.86
N SER A 113 1.92 -0.20 1.64
CA SER A 113 1.55 -1.25 2.58
C SER A 113 2.10 -2.59 2.08
N ILE A 114 2.77 -3.32 2.96
CA ILE A 114 3.41 -4.58 2.63
C ILE A 114 2.96 -5.65 3.65
N GLY A 115 2.28 -6.69 3.17
CA GLY A 115 2.01 -7.89 3.94
C GLY A 115 3.33 -8.65 4.15
N THR A 116 3.89 -8.57 5.36
CA THR A 116 5.24 -9.07 5.62
C THR A 116 5.35 -10.57 5.33
N ALA A 117 4.33 -11.35 5.72
CA ALA A 117 4.30 -12.80 5.46
C ALA A 117 3.96 -13.14 4.00
N GLU A 118 3.25 -12.25 3.27
CA GLU A 118 3.00 -12.42 1.84
C GLU A 118 4.27 -12.19 1.02
N LEU A 119 5.05 -11.15 1.37
CA LEU A 119 6.31 -10.84 0.72
C LEU A 119 7.40 -11.88 1.05
N ILE A 120 7.43 -12.39 2.29
CA ILE A 120 8.45 -13.32 2.80
C ILE A 120 7.78 -14.61 3.33
N PRO A 121 7.21 -15.44 2.42
CA PRO A 121 6.49 -16.64 2.84
C PRO A 121 7.39 -17.70 3.50
N SER A 122 8.69 -17.70 3.21
CA SER A 122 9.69 -18.53 3.86
C SER A 122 9.95 -18.17 5.33
N ARG A 123 9.46 -17.00 5.78
CA ARG A 123 9.75 -16.39 7.09
C ARG A 123 11.23 -16.11 7.36
N ASN A 124 12.05 -16.20 6.35
CA ASN A 124 13.47 -15.86 6.41
C ASN A 124 13.80 -14.84 5.31
N PRO A 125 14.04 -13.54 5.66
CA PRO A 125 14.32 -12.51 4.70
C PRO A 125 15.52 -12.84 3.80
N THR A 126 15.32 -12.70 2.49
CA THR A 126 16.36 -12.89 1.47
C THR A 126 17.11 -11.58 1.21
N GLU A 127 18.18 -11.66 0.44
CA GLU A 127 18.95 -10.48 0.04
C GLU A 127 18.11 -9.51 -0.81
N GLU A 128 17.19 -10.03 -1.64
CA GLU A 128 16.26 -9.25 -2.45
C GLU A 128 15.25 -8.49 -1.57
N ASP A 129 14.77 -9.11 -0.50
CA ASP A 129 13.88 -8.43 0.45
C ASP A 129 14.60 -7.29 1.16
N LEU A 130 15.83 -7.51 1.62
CA LEU A 130 16.64 -6.47 2.27
C LEU A 130 16.95 -5.30 1.31
N LYS A 131 17.28 -5.61 0.05
CA LYS A 131 17.51 -4.60 -0.99
C LYS A 131 16.26 -3.76 -1.26
N LEU A 132 15.08 -4.39 -1.34
CA LEU A 132 13.82 -3.67 -1.52
C LEU A 132 13.57 -2.68 -0.38
N TYR A 133 13.65 -3.16 0.87
CA TYR A 133 13.40 -2.31 2.02
C TYR A 133 14.37 -1.13 2.11
N LYS A 134 15.66 -1.39 1.87
CA LYS A 134 16.68 -0.34 1.79
C LYS A 134 16.34 0.69 0.71
N TYR A 135 16.03 0.22 -0.50
CA TYR A 135 15.66 1.09 -1.63
C TYR A 135 14.46 1.98 -1.31
N LEU A 136 13.37 1.40 -0.80
CA LEU A 136 12.16 2.15 -0.45
C LEU A 136 12.43 3.19 0.66
N THR A 137 13.25 2.83 1.65
CA THR A 137 13.64 3.73 2.73
C THR A 137 14.47 4.90 2.21
N GLU A 138 15.47 4.64 1.36
CA GLU A 138 16.30 5.67 0.73
C GLU A 138 15.49 6.58 -0.21
N ALA A 139 14.46 6.03 -0.87
CA ALA A 139 13.51 6.79 -1.68
C ALA A 139 12.52 7.63 -0.85
N GLY A 140 12.49 7.46 0.47
CA GLY A 140 11.58 8.17 1.38
C GLY A 140 10.18 7.59 1.46
N THR A 141 9.94 6.39 0.91
CA THR A 141 8.65 5.68 1.02
C THR A 141 8.31 5.38 2.48
N LYS A 142 7.12 5.76 2.93
CA LYS A 142 6.60 5.40 4.26
C LYS A 142 6.02 4.00 4.20
N ILE A 143 6.67 3.03 4.84
CA ILE A 143 6.25 1.63 4.79
C ILE A 143 5.36 1.30 5.98
N GLN A 144 4.15 0.79 5.68
CA GLN A 144 3.25 0.17 6.63
C GLN A 144 3.38 -1.35 6.52
N HIS A 145 3.73 -2.01 7.62
CA HIS A 145 3.79 -3.46 7.68
C HIS A 145 2.44 -4.03 8.11
N LEU A 146 1.87 -4.92 7.31
CA LEU A 146 0.67 -5.67 7.66
C LEU A 146 1.08 -7.00 8.30
N LEU A 147 0.66 -7.20 9.54
CA LEU A 147 0.95 -8.37 10.36
C LEU A 147 -0.37 -9.05 10.71
N TYR A 148 -0.57 -10.28 10.25
CA TYR A 148 -1.84 -10.99 10.39
C TYR A 148 -1.88 -11.92 11.60
N ASN A 149 -0.71 -12.23 12.18
CA ASN A 149 -0.60 -13.13 13.34
C ASN A 149 0.67 -12.81 14.16
N PRO A 150 0.79 -13.34 15.41
CA PRO A 150 1.94 -13.06 16.27
C PRO A 150 3.30 -13.46 15.69
N ASP A 151 3.35 -14.51 14.84
CA ASP A 151 4.61 -14.95 14.24
C ASP A 151 5.14 -13.93 13.22
N ASP A 152 4.25 -13.10 12.63
CA ASP A 152 4.66 -12.03 11.72
C ASP A 152 5.46 -10.94 12.44
N ILE A 153 5.26 -10.76 13.75
CA ILE A 153 6.04 -9.83 14.56
C ILE A 153 7.51 -10.28 14.59
N SER A 154 7.74 -11.57 14.83
CA SER A 154 9.10 -12.14 14.85
C SER A 154 9.78 -12.02 13.49
N LEU A 155 9.01 -12.25 12.40
CA LEU A 155 9.49 -12.06 11.04
C LEU A 155 9.88 -10.60 10.78
N LEU A 156 9.04 -9.66 11.17
CA LEU A 156 9.31 -8.24 11.01
C LEU A 156 10.56 -7.81 11.79
N VAL A 157 10.69 -8.22 13.05
CA VAL A 157 11.87 -7.91 13.87
C VAL A 157 13.15 -8.46 13.21
N ASN A 158 13.11 -9.71 12.70
CA ASN A 158 14.24 -10.28 11.96
C ASN A 158 14.59 -9.47 10.70
N LEU A 159 13.57 -9.07 9.93
CA LEU A 159 13.75 -8.25 8.73
C LEU A 159 14.40 -6.90 9.06
N LEU A 160 13.87 -6.18 10.04
CA LEU A 160 14.36 -4.85 10.42
C LEU A 160 15.79 -4.90 10.94
N ASN A 161 16.12 -5.91 11.77
CA ASN A 161 17.48 -6.08 12.28
C ASN A 161 18.48 -6.38 11.16
N LYS A 162 18.11 -7.23 10.20
CA LYS A 162 18.98 -7.57 9.05
C LYS A 162 19.12 -6.42 8.05
N ALA A 163 18.06 -5.65 7.85
CA ALA A 163 18.07 -4.54 6.90
C ALA A 163 18.71 -3.26 7.47
N GLU A 164 19.06 -3.25 8.77
CA GLU A 164 19.55 -2.05 9.49
C GLU A 164 18.64 -0.82 9.33
N ILE A 165 17.33 -1.07 9.22
CA ILE A 165 16.31 -0.05 8.97
C ILE A 165 15.54 0.21 10.25
N LEU A 166 15.39 1.48 10.60
CA LEU A 166 14.45 1.92 11.61
C LEU A 166 13.07 2.05 10.95
N SER A 167 12.22 1.03 11.13
CA SER A 167 10.83 1.13 10.68
C SER A 167 10.04 2.10 11.56
N LEU A 168 9.34 3.02 10.93
CA LEU A 168 8.58 4.06 11.61
C LEU A 168 7.11 3.69 11.85
N ILE A 169 6.59 2.60 11.25
CA ILE A 169 5.15 2.31 11.31
C ILE A 169 4.89 0.82 11.42
N HIS A 170 4.24 0.43 12.50
CA HIS A 170 3.67 -0.89 12.68
C HIS A 170 2.15 -0.77 12.81
N ILE A 171 1.40 -1.49 11.98
CA ILE A 171 -0.04 -1.69 12.18
C ILE A 171 -0.30 -3.17 12.18
N SER A 172 -0.83 -3.67 13.29
CA SER A 172 -1.48 -4.97 13.35
C SER A 172 -2.94 -4.77 12.94
N GLU A 173 -3.40 -5.41 11.87
CA GLU A 173 -4.83 -5.52 11.65
C GLU A 173 -5.42 -6.55 12.63
N PRO A 174 -6.53 -6.22 13.31
CA PRO A 174 -7.27 -7.23 14.06
C PRO A 174 -7.71 -8.32 13.09
N THR A 175 -7.52 -9.56 13.50
CA THR A 175 -7.86 -10.76 12.73
C THR A 175 -9.21 -10.61 12.02
N ARG A 176 -9.19 -10.62 10.68
CA ARG A 176 -10.42 -10.78 9.91
C ARG A 176 -10.93 -12.21 10.16
N PRO A 177 -12.18 -12.41 10.56
CA PRO A 177 -12.77 -13.73 10.45
C PRO A 177 -12.81 -14.10 8.97
N TYR A 178 -12.23 -15.24 8.64
CA TYR A 178 -12.26 -15.82 7.31
C TYR A 178 -13.65 -16.24 6.91
#